data_a75d64b4b97ceb0fe75058f7abab5707
#
_entry.id   a75d64b4b97ceb0fe75058f7abab5707
#
_cell.length_a   1.000
_cell.length_b   1.000
_cell.length_c   1.000
_cell.angle_alpha   90.00
_cell.angle_beta   90.00
_cell.angle_gamma   90.00
#
_symmetry.space_group_name_H-M   'P 1'
#
loop_
_entity.id
_entity.type
_entity.pdbx_description
1 polymer ?
#
loop_
_entity_poly.entity_id
_entity_poly.type
_entity_poly.pdbx_seq_one_letter_code
_entity_poly.pdbx_strand_id
1 'polypeptide(L)'
;MVQSFHQGPSWMAANGLAVKTNESLGFVDLSIKPQILHCSRMIMSKPLVVVNFKTYSSASGEAAEHLFQAMERFSEGPATLVAAVSAFDLNTLSAASSSVEVWSQHLDPVGLGGFTGWLEPQTARSRGAQGTLINHAEHKVSIEHVANLLEMLPEGFPVCACAADVEEAKALAKLGPTYIAVEPPELIGGDISVTSADPAIVSDTVAAVKAVNPAVRVLCGAGVKNGTDVATALELGAEGVLLASGVTKASDVDAVLNDLIAYL
;
A
#
# COMPACT_ATOMS: atom_id res chain seq x y z
N MET A 1 -41.08 4.68 48.82
CA MET A 1 -39.92 4.99 49.67
C MET A 1 -38.82 5.45 48.67
N VAL A 2 -38.73 6.70 48.36
CA VAL A 2 -38.11 7.85 49.05
C VAL A 2 -36.58 7.73 49.11
N GLN A 3 -35.99 8.72 48.42
CA GLN A 3 -34.69 9.39 48.66
C GLN A 3 -33.43 8.71 48.10
N SER A 4 -32.41 9.41 47.60
CA SER A 4 -32.11 10.87 47.63
C SER A 4 -30.98 11.19 46.67
N PHE A 5 -31.00 12.42 46.22
CA PHE A 5 -29.95 13.21 45.55
C PHE A 5 -28.56 13.10 46.20
N HIS A 6 -27.49 13.14 45.37
CA HIS A 6 -26.28 13.90 45.72
C HIS A 6 -25.70 14.62 44.50
N GLN A 7 -25.66 15.94 44.66
CA GLN A 7 -25.01 16.92 43.77
C GLN A 7 -23.50 17.04 44.10
N GLY A 8 -22.74 17.44 43.09
CA GLY A 8 -21.73 18.45 43.10
C GLY A 8 -20.29 18.00 43.03
N PRO A 9 -19.28 18.82 42.70
CA PRO A 9 -19.34 20.28 42.58
C PRO A 9 -18.73 20.84 41.28
N SER A 10 -19.16 22.08 41.00
CA SER A 10 -18.62 23.00 40.02
C SER A 10 -17.23 23.54 40.44
N TRP A 11 -16.32 23.67 39.46
CA TRP A 11 -15.13 24.51 39.61
C TRP A 11 -15.11 25.58 38.54
N MET A 12 -15.65 26.76 38.89
CA MET A 12 -15.20 28.01 38.27
C MET A 12 -14.02 28.52 39.10
N ALA A 13 -12.94 28.87 38.45
CA ALA A 13 -11.94 29.80 38.96
C ALA A 13 -11.47 30.73 37.84
N ALA A 14 -12.01 31.93 37.87
CA ALA A 14 -11.53 33.07 37.11
C ALA A 14 -10.19 33.55 37.72
N ASN A 15 -9.18 33.76 36.90
CA ASN A 15 -8.05 34.60 37.25
C ASN A 15 -8.07 35.82 36.34
N GLY A 16 -8.64 36.89 36.86
CA GLY A 16 -8.56 38.22 36.32
C GLY A 16 -7.22 38.86 36.66
N LEU A 17 -6.49 39.31 35.67
CA LEU A 17 -5.40 40.31 35.83
C LEU A 17 -6.01 41.68 35.58
N ALA A 18 -6.09 42.50 36.64
CA ALA A 18 -6.44 43.89 36.53
C ALA A 18 -5.22 44.72 36.10
N VAL A 19 -5.30 45.37 34.95
CA VAL A 19 -4.35 46.42 34.55
C VAL A 19 -5.07 47.74 34.57
N LYS A 20 -4.57 48.71 35.33
CA LYS A 20 -5.08 50.07 35.40
C LYS A 20 -4.91 50.77 34.05
N THR A 21 -6.02 51.36 33.53
CA THR A 21 -6.01 52.24 32.38
C THR A 21 -5.80 53.69 32.81
N ASN A 22 -4.92 54.40 32.08
CA ASN A 22 -5.00 55.84 31.93
C ASN A 22 -5.20 56.19 30.47
N GLU A 23 -6.33 56.80 30.23
CA GLU A 23 -6.79 57.71 29.18
C GLU A 23 -6.33 57.65 27.73
N SER A 24 -7.32 57.52 26.87
CA SER A 24 -7.49 58.07 25.53
C SER A 24 -6.57 57.58 24.44
N LEU A 25 -7.13 56.77 23.53
CA LEU A 25 -7.09 56.94 22.06
C LEU A 25 -7.69 55.68 21.34
N GLY A 26 -8.67 55.91 20.52
CA GLY A 26 -8.98 55.17 19.30
C GLY A 26 -9.20 53.66 19.41
N PHE A 27 -10.47 53.24 19.30
CA PHE A 27 -10.83 51.87 19.00
C PHE A 27 -10.28 51.48 17.60
N VAL A 28 -9.29 50.62 17.58
CA VAL A 28 -8.93 49.79 16.40
C VAL A 28 -9.47 48.43 16.69
N ASP A 29 -10.50 48.03 15.97
CA ASP A 29 -11.05 46.67 15.97
C ASP A 29 -10.02 45.73 15.30
N LEU A 30 -9.16 45.11 16.11
CA LEU A 30 -8.30 44.03 15.71
C LEU A 30 -8.96 42.69 16.06
N SER A 31 -10.04 42.35 15.39
CA SER A 31 -10.56 40.99 15.35
C SER A 31 -9.66 40.13 14.46
N ILE A 32 -8.39 39.94 14.89
CA ILE A 32 -7.53 38.90 14.35
C ILE A 32 -8.03 37.61 14.98
N LYS A 33 -8.92 36.92 14.25
CA LYS A 33 -9.15 35.50 14.52
C LYS A 33 -7.82 34.77 14.36
N PRO A 34 -7.33 34.02 15.37
CA PRO A 34 -6.20 33.15 15.15
C PRO A 34 -6.64 32.14 14.11
N GLN A 35 -6.16 32.26 12.87
CA GLN A 35 -6.13 31.15 11.95
C GLN A 35 -5.22 30.11 12.62
N ILE A 36 -5.85 29.16 13.29
CA ILE A 36 -5.20 27.90 13.63
C ILE A 36 -4.83 27.30 12.29
N LEU A 37 -3.57 27.48 11.87
CA LEU A 37 -2.97 26.64 10.85
C LEU A 37 -3.11 25.21 11.37
N HIS A 38 -4.16 24.53 10.91
CA HIS A 38 -4.23 23.09 10.98
C HIS A 38 -3.13 22.58 10.03
N CYS A 39 -1.89 22.59 10.54
CA CYS A 39 -0.84 21.78 9.96
C CYS A 39 -1.29 20.33 10.23
N SER A 40 -2.19 19.83 9.37
CA SER A 40 -2.43 18.41 9.25
C SER A 40 -1.08 17.82 8.90
N ARG A 41 -0.38 17.33 9.91
CA ARG A 41 0.75 16.44 9.73
C ARG A 41 0.16 15.27 8.95
N MET A 42 0.30 15.32 7.62
CA MET A 42 0.05 14.15 6.79
C MET A 42 0.92 13.06 7.40
N ILE A 43 0.27 12.12 8.06
CA ILE A 43 0.94 10.88 8.44
C ILE A 43 1.25 10.25 7.09
N MET A 44 2.47 10.46 6.61
CA MET A 44 2.96 9.80 5.41
C MET A 44 2.85 8.31 5.70
N SER A 45 1.98 7.61 4.98
CA SER A 45 1.92 6.15 5.09
C SER A 45 3.29 5.61 4.69
N LYS A 46 3.77 4.59 5.41
CA LYS A 46 5.02 3.93 5.04
C LYS A 46 4.95 3.52 3.56
N PRO A 47 6.05 3.63 2.80
CA PRO A 47 6.13 3.08 1.46
C PRO A 47 5.81 1.59 1.46
N LEU A 48 5.17 1.11 0.39
CA LEU A 48 4.81 -0.30 0.25
C LEU A 48 5.92 -1.04 -0.51
N VAL A 49 6.39 -2.16 0.03
CA VAL A 49 7.32 -3.07 -0.66
C VAL A 49 6.62 -4.41 -0.82
N VAL A 50 6.13 -4.67 -2.03
CA VAL A 50 5.44 -5.93 -2.37
C VAL A 50 6.44 -6.89 -3.00
N VAL A 51 6.68 -8.02 -2.34
CA VAL A 51 7.49 -9.12 -2.89
C VAL A 51 6.54 -10.15 -3.51
N ASN A 52 6.54 -10.23 -4.83
CA ASN A 52 5.79 -11.24 -5.56
C ASN A 52 6.59 -12.56 -5.62
N PHE A 53 6.12 -13.57 -4.91
CA PHE A 53 6.76 -14.88 -4.81
C PHE A 53 6.70 -15.66 -6.12
N LYS A 54 5.72 -15.31 -6.98
CA LYS A 54 5.45 -16.03 -8.24
C LYS A 54 5.31 -17.53 -7.99
N THR A 55 5.83 -18.34 -8.90
CA THR A 55 5.90 -19.81 -8.78
C THR A 55 7.35 -20.30 -8.78
N TYR A 56 8.28 -19.46 -8.27
CA TYR A 56 9.66 -19.85 -8.18
C TYR A 56 9.87 -20.95 -7.13
N SER A 57 10.72 -21.94 -7.44
CA SER A 57 11.07 -22.99 -6.48
C SER A 57 11.72 -22.47 -5.19
N SER A 58 12.34 -21.29 -5.26
CA SER A 58 12.91 -20.57 -4.12
C SER A 58 11.88 -19.80 -3.29
N ALA A 59 10.61 -19.79 -3.69
CA ALA A 59 9.53 -19.02 -3.05
C ALA A 59 8.18 -19.79 -3.08
N SER A 60 8.23 -21.13 -3.02
CA SER A 60 7.05 -22.00 -2.97
C SER A 60 7.22 -23.08 -1.90
N GLY A 61 6.17 -23.46 -1.20
CA GLY A 61 6.19 -24.45 -0.14
C GLY A 61 7.15 -24.08 1.00
N GLU A 62 8.01 -25.01 1.44
CA GLU A 62 8.97 -24.78 2.52
C GLU A 62 9.91 -23.59 2.23
N ALA A 63 10.32 -23.40 0.97
CA ALA A 63 11.13 -22.25 0.58
C ALA A 63 10.37 -20.93 0.73
N ALA A 64 9.06 -20.92 0.50
CA ALA A 64 8.24 -19.75 0.77
C ALA A 64 8.17 -19.43 2.26
N GLU A 65 8.08 -20.44 3.13
CA GLU A 65 8.08 -20.23 4.58
C GLU A 65 9.40 -19.61 5.05
N HIS A 66 10.55 -20.09 4.56
CA HIS A 66 11.86 -19.53 4.90
C HIS A 66 12.01 -18.08 4.43
N LEU A 67 11.57 -17.79 3.20
CA LEU A 67 11.60 -16.44 2.64
C LEU A 67 10.69 -15.51 3.44
N PHE A 68 9.49 -15.96 3.79
CA PHE A 68 8.54 -15.21 4.58
C PHE A 68 9.07 -14.89 5.98
N GLN A 69 9.70 -15.86 6.65
CA GLN A 69 10.38 -15.64 7.93
C GLN A 69 11.52 -14.62 7.84
N ALA A 70 12.22 -14.58 6.70
CA ALA A 70 13.20 -13.53 6.44
C ALA A 70 12.52 -12.14 6.38
N MET A 71 11.41 -12.02 5.65
CA MET A 71 10.66 -10.76 5.57
C MET A 71 10.15 -10.29 6.95
N GLU A 72 9.64 -11.20 7.80
CA GLU A 72 9.18 -10.87 9.15
C GLU A 72 10.27 -10.20 10.01
N ARG A 73 11.54 -10.54 9.83
CA ARG A 73 12.65 -9.89 10.56
C ARG A 73 12.82 -8.40 10.24
N PHE A 74 12.28 -7.95 9.11
CA PHE A 74 12.36 -6.54 8.65
C PHE A 74 11.02 -5.81 8.70
N SER A 75 9.96 -6.44 9.20
CA SER A 75 8.59 -5.90 9.19
C SER A 75 8.40 -4.63 10.02
N GLU A 76 9.22 -4.44 11.07
CA GLU A 76 9.19 -3.23 11.91
C GLU A 76 9.97 -2.05 11.29
N GLY A 77 10.52 -2.23 10.09
CA GLY A 77 11.27 -1.22 9.35
C GLY A 77 10.43 -0.02 8.87
N PRO A 78 11.04 0.87 8.08
CA PRO A 78 10.38 2.07 7.57
C PRO A 78 9.36 1.81 6.46
N ALA A 79 9.28 0.58 5.91
CA ALA A 79 8.34 0.17 4.88
C ALA A 79 7.25 -0.75 5.42
N THR A 80 6.10 -0.80 4.74
CA THR A 80 5.13 -1.89 4.88
C THR A 80 5.53 -3.01 3.94
N LEU A 81 5.84 -4.18 4.48
CA LEU A 81 6.22 -5.35 3.68
C LEU A 81 5.00 -6.20 3.37
N VAL A 82 4.89 -6.63 2.12
CA VAL A 82 3.81 -7.49 1.62
C VAL A 82 4.43 -8.69 0.90
N ALA A 83 3.98 -9.89 1.24
CA ALA A 83 4.26 -11.11 0.50
C ALA A 83 3.05 -11.46 -0.38
N ALA A 84 3.17 -11.31 -1.71
CA ALA A 84 2.15 -11.78 -2.64
C ALA A 84 2.47 -13.23 -3.04
N VAL A 85 1.64 -14.16 -2.53
CA VAL A 85 1.96 -15.59 -2.50
C VAL A 85 0.98 -16.43 -3.31
N SER A 86 1.38 -17.64 -3.66
CA SER A 86 0.51 -18.59 -4.34
C SER A 86 -0.70 -18.97 -3.46
N ALA A 87 -1.81 -19.34 -4.09
CA ALA A 87 -2.99 -19.81 -3.36
C ALA A 87 -2.69 -21.06 -2.50
N PHE A 88 -1.68 -21.84 -2.86
CA PHE A 88 -1.28 -23.04 -2.13
C PHE A 88 -0.56 -22.72 -0.81
N ASP A 89 0.17 -21.60 -0.75
CA ASP A 89 0.95 -21.20 0.41
C ASP A 89 0.23 -20.18 1.29
N LEU A 90 -0.84 -19.56 0.76
CA LEU A 90 -1.57 -18.45 1.37
C LEU A 90 -1.94 -18.70 2.83
N ASN A 91 -2.61 -19.82 3.11
CA ASN A 91 -3.10 -20.12 4.47
C ASN A 91 -1.95 -20.39 5.45
N THR A 92 -0.90 -21.06 5.01
CA THR A 92 0.26 -21.38 5.84
C THR A 92 1.01 -20.11 6.23
N LEU A 93 1.31 -19.26 5.25
CA LEU A 93 2.05 -18.03 5.48
C LEU A 93 1.22 -17.00 6.25
N SER A 94 -0.07 -16.91 5.97
CA SER A 94 -0.95 -16.03 6.74
C SER A 94 -1.07 -16.45 8.21
N ALA A 95 -1.10 -17.75 8.50
CA ALA A 95 -1.12 -18.25 9.87
C ALA A 95 0.21 -18.00 10.62
N ALA A 96 1.31 -17.88 9.91
CA ALA A 96 2.64 -17.58 10.45
C ALA A 96 2.95 -16.07 10.52
N SER A 97 2.09 -15.23 9.93
CA SER A 97 2.29 -13.78 9.87
C SER A 97 2.13 -13.11 11.23
N SER A 98 3.04 -12.19 11.53
CA SER A 98 2.95 -11.28 12.68
C SER A 98 2.78 -9.82 12.24
N SER A 99 3.45 -9.38 11.19
CA SER A 99 3.44 -7.99 10.73
C SER A 99 3.53 -7.84 9.21
N VAL A 100 4.09 -8.83 8.49
CA VAL A 100 4.12 -8.83 7.02
C VAL A 100 2.71 -9.15 6.49
N GLU A 101 2.19 -8.29 5.62
CA GLU A 101 0.89 -8.56 4.98
C GLU A 101 1.02 -9.72 3.97
N VAL A 102 0.03 -10.61 3.96
CA VAL A 102 -0.03 -11.73 3.03
C VAL A 102 -1.14 -11.48 2.01
N TRP A 103 -0.73 -11.32 0.74
CA TRP A 103 -1.65 -11.07 -0.36
C TRP A 103 -1.73 -12.27 -1.30
N SER A 104 -2.90 -12.47 -1.94
CA SER A 104 -3.03 -13.39 -3.05
C SER A 104 -2.39 -12.80 -4.32
N GLN A 105 -1.85 -13.66 -5.19
CA GLN A 105 -1.31 -13.24 -6.50
C GLN A 105 -2.41 -12.99 -7.54
N HIS A 106 -3.61 -13.49 -7.30
CA HIS A 106 -4.76 -13.38 -8.20
C HIS A 106 -6.05 -13.72 -7.45
N LEU A 107 -7.16 -13.14 -7.84
CA LEU A 107 -8.51 -13.54 -7.44
C LEU A 107 -9.44 -13.43 -8.64
N ASP A 108 -10.47 -14.29 -8.67
CA ASP A 108 -11.48 -14.32 -9.71
C ASP A 108 -12.80 -13.70 -9.21
N PRO A 109 -13.55 -12.97 -10.05
CA PRO A 109 -14.83 -12.37 -9.68
C PRO A 109 -15.96 -13.41 -9.68
N VAL A 110 -15.84 -14.42 -8.81
CA VAL A 110 -16.82 -15.51 -8.66
C VAL A 110 -17.25 -15.63 -7.21
N GLY A 111 -18.48 -16.03 -6.98
CA GLY A 111 -18.99 -16.39 -5.67
C GLY A 111 -18.79 -17.87 -5.34
N LEU A 112 -19.26 -18.28 -4.17
CA LEU A 112 -19.29 -19.69 -3.80
C LEU A 112 -20.23 -20.48 -4.73
N GLY A 113 -19.77 -21.62 -5.27
CA GLY A 113 -20.59 -22.43 -6.18
C GLY A 113 -19.80 -23.32 -7.14
N GLY A 114 -20.27 -23.45 -8.36
CA GLY A 114 -19.74 -24.34 -9.40
C GLY A 114 -18.55 -23.74 -10.17
N PHE A 115 -17.51 -23.32 -9.49
CA PHE A 115 -16.35 -22.62 -10.06
C PHE A 115 -15.06 -23.41 -9.84
N THR A 116 -15.00 -24.63 -10.33
CA THR A 116 -13.82 -25.51 -10.19
C THR A 116 -12.56 -24.85 -10.76
N GLY A 117 -11.52 -24.70 -9.92
CA GLY A 117 -10.21 -24.15 -10.32
C GLY A 117 -10.11 -22.62 -10.24
N TRP A 118 -11.19 -21.92 -9.89
CA TRP A 118 -11.18 -20.47 -9.71
C TRP A 118 -10.80 -20.08 -8.27
N LEU A 119 -10.21 -18.92 -8.13
CA LEU A 119 -9.76 -18.37 -6.84
C LEU A 119 -10.82 -17.42 -6.29
N GLU A 120 -11.75 -17.94 -5.52
CA GLU A 120 -12.90 -17.22 -4.98
C GLU A 120 -12.47 -16.27 -3.83
N PRO A 121 -12.88 -14.98 -3.89
CA PRO A 121 -12.39 -13.94 -2.97
C PRO A 121 -12.74 -14.15 -1.49
N GLN A 122 -13.94 -14.63 -1.18
CA GLN A 122 -14.36 -14.86 0.20
C GLN A 122 -13.55 -16.01 0.83
N THR A 123 -13.28 -17.06 0.06
CA THR A 123 -12.43 -18.17 0.48
C THR A 123 -11.00 -17.70 0.72
N ALA A 124 -10.41 -16.94 -0.22
CA ALA A 124 -9.06 -16.41 -0.05
C ALA A 124 -8.94 -15.56 1.24
N ARG A 125 -9.91 -14.68 1.47
CA ARG A 125 -9.97 -13.86 2.71
C ARG A 125 -10.12 -14.71 3.96
N SER A 126 -10.96 -15.74 3.94
CA SER A 126 -11.12 -16.65 5.07
C SER A 126 -9.85 -17.47 5.35
N ARG A 127 -8.95 -17.57 4.38
CA ARG A 127 -7.63 -18.19 4.50
C ARG A 127 -6.52 -17.18 4.79
N GLY A 128 -6.90 -15.91 5.06
CA GLY A 128 -6.04 -14.88 5.57
C GLY A 128 -5.46 -13.93 4.51
N ALA A 129 -5.96 -13.95 3.26
CA ALA A 129 -5.58 -12.93 2.30
C ALA A 129 -5.98 -11.53 2.81
N GLN A 130 -5.00 -10.64 2.94
CA GLN A 130 -5.17 -9.25 3.36
C GLN A 130 -5.20 -8.28 2.18
N GLY A 131 -4.93 -8.77 0.97
CA GLY A 131 -4.98 -8.04 -0.29
C GLY A 131 -4.79 -8.98 -1.47
N THR A 132 -4.73 -8.43 -2.68
CA THR A 132 -4.46 -9.21 -3.90
C THR A 132 -3.73 -8.40 -4.96
N LEU A 133 -2.92 -9.08 -5.77
CA LEU A 133 -2.55 -8.62 -7.10
C LEU A 133 -3.67 -8.99 -8.08
N ILE A 134 -3.76 -8.27 -9.19
CA ILE A 134 -4.64 -8.58 -10.32
C ILE A 134 -4.05 -8.04 -11.62
N ASN A 135 -4.36 -8.67 -12.74
CA ASN A 135 -3.93 -8.23 -14.07
C ASN A 135 -2.40 -8.18 -14.26
N HIS A 136 -1.64 -8.98 -13.49
CA HIS A 136 -0.19 -9.08 -13.68
C HIS A 136 0.14 -9.52 -15.11
N ALA A 137 1.29 -9.07 -15.65
CA ALA A 137 1.69 -9.38 -17.04
C ALA A 137 1.72 -10.88 -17.36
N GLU A 138 2.03 -11.73 -16.37
CA GLU A 138 2.02 -13.19 -16.52
C GLU A 138 0.62 -13.81 -16.44
N HIS A 139 -0.41 -13.05 -16.03
CA HIS A 139 -1.80 -13.50 -15.92
C HIS A 139 -2.75 -12.32 -16.16
N LYS A 140 -2.80 -11.85 -17.41
CA LYS A 140 -3.66 -10.75 -17.84
C LYS A 140 -5.13 -11.15 -17.82
N VAL A 141 -5.96 -10.21 -17.41
CA VAL A 141 -7.42 -10.33 -17.40
C VAL A 141 -8.06 -9.12 -18.09
N SER A 142 -9.34 -9.19 -18.36
CA SER A 142 -10.06 -8.05 -18.93
C SER A 142 -10.30 -6.94 -17.88
N ILE A 143 -10.49 -5.71 -18.35
CA ILE A 143 -10.90 -4.58 -17.49
C ILE A 143 -12.21 -4.89 -16.74
N GLU A 144 -13.14 -5.58 -17.41
CA GLU A 144 -14.40 -6.03 -16.81
C GLU A 144 -14.17 -7.03 -15.66
N HIS A 145 -13.21 -7.95 -15.81
CA HIS A 145 -12.84 -8.88 -14.73
C HIS A 145 -12.35 -8.09 -13.49
N VAL A 146 -11.49 -7.08 -13.68
CA VAL A 146 -11.00 -6.22 -12.58
C VAL A 146 -12.16 -5.45 -11.95
N ALA A 147 -13.06 -4.88 -12.76
CA ALA A 147 -14.22 -4.13 -12.27
C ALA A 147 -15.13 -5.03 -11.40
N ASN A 148 -15.51 -6.20 -11.91
CA ASN A 148 -16.35 -7.16 -11.21
C ASN A 148 -15.68 -7.66 -9.92
N LEU A 149 -14.36 -7.85 -9.91
CA LEU A 149 -13.64 -8.24 -8.71
C LEU A 149 -13.69 -7.14 -7.64
N LEU A 150 -13.47 -5.88 -8.02
CA LEU A 150 -13.53 -4.74 -7.09
C LEU A 150 -14.93 -4.58 -6.47
N GLU A 151 -16.01 -4.82 -7.22
CA GLU A 151 -17.38 -4.79 -6.71
C GLU A 151 -17.68 -5.91 -5.69
N MET A 152 -17.00 -7.05 -5.78
CA MET A 152 -17.20 -8.19 -4.87
C MET A 152 -16.38 -8.09 -3.59
N LEU A 153 -15.31 -7.31 -3.60
CA LEU A 153 -14.42 -7.15 -2.44
C LEU A 153 -15.01 -6.14 -1.45
N PRO A 154 -14.79 -6.33 -0.14
CA PRO A 154 -15.24 -5.36 0.84
C PRO A 154 -14.46 -4.04 0.69
N GLU A 155 -15.12 -2.94 1.08
CA GLU A 155 -14.48 -1.64 1.13
C GLU A 155 -13.17 -1.69 1.94
N GLY A 156 -12.12 -1.10 1.39
CA GLY A 156 -10.79 -1.05 2.03
C GLY A 156 -9.94 -2.31 1.85
N PHE A 157 -10.43 -3.36 1.18
CA PHE A 157 -9.56 -4.51 0.87
C PHE A 157 -8.55 -4.12 -0.22
N PRO A 158 -7.23 -4.19 0.06
CA PRO A 158 -6.21 -3.75 -0.88
C PRO A 158 -6.20 -4.57 -2.17
N VAL A 159 -6.27 -3.86 -3.29
CA VAL A 159 -6.10 -4.44 -4.63
C VAL A 159 -5.01 -3.68 -5.36
N CYS A 160 -3.97 -4.40 -5.80
CA CYS A 160 -2.91 -3.87 -6.66
C CYS A 160 -3.12 -4.38 -8.09
N ALA A 161 -3.59 -3.51 -8.97
CA ALA A 161 -3.77 -3.82 -10.38
C ALA A 161 -2.49 -3.50 -11.17
N CYS A 162 -1.94 -4.48 -11.89
CA CYS A 162 -0.73 -4.30 -12.69
C CYS A 162 -1.10 -3.72 -14.07
N ALA A 163 -0.34 -2.74 -14.53
CA ALA A 163 -0.48 -2.08 -15.82
C ALA A 163 0.81 -2.19 -16.63
N ALA A 164 0.70 -2.52 -17.90
CA ALA A 164 1.85 -2.61 -18.82
C ALA A 164 2.36 -1.24 -19.24
N ASP A 165 1.47 -0.24 -19.27
CA ASP A 165 1.78 1.12 -19.73
C ASP A 165 0.86 2.16 -19.07
N VAL A 166 1.09 3.43 -19.40
CA VAL A 166 0.34 4.60 -18.90
C VAL A 166 -1.14 4.53 -19.27
N GLU A 167 -1.49 4.07 -20.47
CA GLU A 167 -2.88 4.03 -20.91
C GLU A 167 -3.67 2.94 -20.20
N GLU A 168 -3.08 1.76 -19.99
CA GLU A 168 -3.69 0.72 -19.16
C GLU A 168 -3.84 1.18 -17.71
N ALA A 169 -2.82 1.86 -17.15
CA ALA A 169 -2.88 2.43 -15.82
C ALA A 169 -4.03 3.44 -15.65
N LYS A 170 -4.26 4.31 -16.64
CA LYS A 170 -5.40 5.24 -16.65
C LYS A 170 -6.74 4.51 -16.72
N ALA A 171 -6.83 3.45 -17.52
CA ALA A 171 -8.05 2.66 -17.62
C ALA A 171 -8.38 1.97 -16.29
N LEU A 172 -7.38 1.39 -15.62
CA LEU A 172 -7.52 0.77 -14.29
C LEU A 172 -7.81 1.81 -13.21
N ALA A 173 -7.21 3.00 -13.26
CA ALA A 173 -7.44 4.07 -12.28
C ALA A 173 -8.91 4.52 -12.19
N LYS A 174 -9.65 4.46 -13.31
CA LYS A 174 -11.10 4.75 -13.34
C LYS A 174 -11.92 3.78 -12.48
N LEU A 175 -11.44 2.56 -12.30
CA LEU A 175 -12.09 1.54 -11.48
C LEU A 175 -11.81 1.72 -9.98
N GLY A 176 -10.77 2.47 -9.61
CA GLY A 176 -10.43 2.78 -8.23
C GLY A 176 -9.81 1.65 -7.41
N PRO A 177 -8.88 0.83 -7.95
CA PRO A 177 -8.12 -0.08 -7.10
C PRO A 177 -7.30 0.72 -6.09
N THR A 178 -6.86 0.08 -5.00
CA THR A 178 -6.02 0.76 -3.99
C THR A 178 -4.67 1.16 -4.58
N TYR A 179 -4.09 0.27 -5.38
CA TYR A 179 -2.78 0.46 -6.00
C TYR A 179 -2.81 0.12 -7.49
N ILE A 180 -1.95 0.79 -8.24
CA ILE A 180 -1.58 0.41 -9.61
C ILE A 180 -0.07 0.23 -9.64
N ALA A 181 0.41 -0.95 -10.06
CA ALA A 181 1.81 -1.21 -10.31
C ALA A 181 2.10 -1.07 -11.82
N VAL A 182 2.99 -0.16 -12.21
CA VAL A 182 3.41 -0.06 -13.62
C VAL A 182 4.56 -1.02 -13.89
N GLU A 183 4.35 -1.93 -14.82
CA GLU A 183 5.28 -3.02 -15.16
C GLU A 183 5.45 -3.11 -16.69
N PRO A 184 6.34 -2.31 -17.32
CA PRO A 184 6.66 -2.48 -18.73
C PRO A 184 7.11 -3.92 -18.98
N PRO A 185 6.41 -4.68 -19.86
CA PRO A 185 6.66 -6.12 -20.02
C PRO A 185 8.09 -6.48 -20.39
N GLU A 186 8.77 -5.61 -21.14
CA GLU A 186 10.16 -5.77 -21.57
C GLU A 186 11.18 -5.68 -20.43
N LEU A 187 10.80 -5.12 -19.27
CA LEU A 187 11.66 -4.98 -18.09
C LEU A 187 11.36 -6.02 -17.00
N ILE A 188 10.28 -6.79 -17.15
CA ILE A 188 9.90 -7.82 -16.17
C ILE A 188 10.93 -8.96 -16.18
N GLY A 189 11.52 -9.24 -15.02
CA GLY A 189 12.54 -10.28 -14.87
C GLY A 189 13.87 -9.97 -15.51
N GLY A 190 14.01 -8.76 -16.09
CA GLY A 190 15.26 -8.25 -16.67
C GLY A 190 16.28 -7.82 -15.62
N ASP A 191 17.45 -7.40 -16.13
CA ASP A 191 18.57 -6.93 -15.30
C ASP A 191 18.59 -5.41 -15.10
N ILE A 192 17.73 -4.68 -15.77
CA ILE A 192 17.67 -3.22 -15.73
C ILE A 192 16.36 -2.80 -15.05
N SER A 193 16.46 -1.93 -14.04
CA SER A 193 15.29 -1.34 -13.39
C SER A 193 14.61 -0.34 -14.32
N VAL A 194 13.27 -0.25 -14.23
CA VAL A 194 12.50 0.77 -14.95
C VAL A 194 12.92 2.18 -14.52
N THR A 195 13.32 2.38 -13.26
CA THR A 195 13.83 3.65 -12.75
C THR A 195 15.13 4.10 -13.44
N SER A 196 15.90 3.15 -14.00
CA SER A 196 17.14 3.42 -14.74
C SER A 196 16.92 3.41 -16.25
N ALA A 197 16.06 2.51 -16.76
CA ALA A 197 15.83 2.35 -18.20
C ALA A 197 14.93 3.45 -18.79
N ASP A 198 13.82 3.72 -18.11
CA ASP A 198 12.85 4.73 -18.51
C ASP A 198 12.14 5.32 -17.27
N PRO A 199 12.81 6.22 -16.53
CA PRO A 199 12.21 6.86 -15.35
C PRO A 199 10.95 7.66 -15.68
N ALA A 200 10.80 8.13 -16.94
CA ALA A 200 9.63 8.90 -17.36
C ALA A 200 8.35 8.06 -17.30
N ILE A 201 8.41 6.75 -17.55
CA ILE A 201 7.23 5.90 -17.49
C ILE A 201 6.64 5.84 -16.07
N VAL A 202 7.47 5.92 -15.03
CA VAL A 202 7.01 5.95 -13.63
C VAL A 202 6.35 7.29 -13.33
N SER A 203 7.02 8.41 -13.59
CA SER A 203 6.49 9.76 -13.32
C SER A 203 5.24 10.06 -14.15
N ASP A 204 5.20 9.65 -15.42
CA ASP A 204 4.06 9.84 -16.31
C ASP A 204 2.86 9.00 -15.85
N THR A 205 3.12 7.77 -15.40
CA THR A 205 2.05 6.92 -14.81
C THR A 205 1.51 7.55 -13.54
N VAL A 206 2.37 8.03 -12.64
CA VAL A 206 1.94 8.73 -11.42
C VAL A 206 1.05 9.93 -11.78
N ALA A 207 1.51 10.80 -12.68
CA ALA A 207 0.77 11.99 -13.10
C ALA A 207 -0.59 11.60 -13.72
N ALA A 208 -0.59 10.61 -14.62
CA ALA A 208 -1.79 10.15 -15.31
C ALA A 208 -2.81 9.51 -14.38
N VAL A 209 -2.38 8.63 -13.46
CA VAL A 209 -3.24 7.99 -12.47
C VAL A 209 -3.83 9.02 -11.52
N LYS A 210 -3.01 9.93 -10.97
CA LYS A 210 -3.47 10.98 -10.05
C LYS A 210 -4.43 11.97 -10.71
N ALA A 211 -4.29 12.22 -12.01
CA ALA A 211 -5.23 13.04 -12.78
C ALA A 211 -6.60 12.36 -12.95
N VAL A 212 -6.65 11.02 -13.02
CA VAL A 212 -7.90 10.26 -13.13
C VAL A 212 -8.52 10.02 -11.75
N ASN A 213 -7.73 9.54 -10.79
CA ASN A 213 -8.18 9.25 -9.44
C ASN A 213 -7.03 9.49 -8.44
N PRO A 214 -7.06 10.64 -7.71
CA PRO A 214 -5.98 10.99 -6.77
C PRO A 214 -5.87 10.05 -5.56
N ALA A 215 -6.89 9.23 -5.27
CA ALA A 215 -6.86 8.26 -4.18
C ALA A 215 -6.05 7.00 -4.53
N VAL A 216 -5.93 6.67 -5.82
CA VAL A 216 -5.15 5.50 -6.27
C VAL A 216 -3.66 5.76 -6.09
N ARG A 217 -2.97 4.83 -5.47
CA ARG A 217 -1.53 4.88 -5.21
C ARG A 217 -0.78 4.14 -6.32
N VAL A 218 0.40 4.65 -6.71
CA VAL A 218 1.20 4.04 -7.78
C VAL A 218 2.43 3.35 -7.21
N LEU A 219 2.69 2.13 -7.66
CA LEU A 219 3.90 1.37 -7.37
C LEU A 219 4.77 1.24 -8.64
N CYS A 220 6.08 1.30 -8.46
CA CYS A 220 7.03 0.93 -9.49
C CYS A 220 7.18 -0.60 -9.50
N GLY A 221 6.83 -1.27 -10.62
CA GLY A 221 6.62 -2.71 -10.65
C GLY A 221 7.66 -3.52 -11.42
N ALA A 222 8.65 -2.91 -12.10
CA ALA A 222 9.59 -3.67 -12.92
C ALA A 222 11.06 -3.38 -12.62
N GLY A 223 11.86 -4.46 -12.53
CA GLY A 223 13.32 -4.40 -12.48
C GLY A 223 13.93 -3.87 -11.18
N VAL A 224 13.15 -3.57 -10.15
CA VAL A 224 13.64 -3.11 -8.84
C VAL A 224 14.46 -4.20 -8.16
N LYS A 225 15.71 -3.89 -7.77
CA LYS A 225 16.65 -4.86 -7.21
C LYS A 225 17.34 -4.42 -5.92
N ASN A 226 17.42 -3.13 -5.67
CA ASN A 226 18.19 -2.54 -4.58
C ASN A 226 17.53 -1.30 -4.00
N GLY A 227 18.05 -0.81 -2.88
CA GLY A 227 17.52 0.35 -2.19
C GLY A 227 17.59 1.66 -2.99
N THR A 228 18.58 1.80 -3.88
CA THR A 228 18.65 2.97 -4.78
C THR A 228 17.50 2.98 -5.77
N ASP A 229 17.12 1.83 -6.32
CA ASP A 229 15.93 1.72 -7.20
C ASP A 229 14.66 2.11 -6.45
N VAL A 230 14.53 1.69 -5.17
CA VAL A 230 13.38 2.06 -4.32
C VAL A 230 13.36 3.57 -4.08
N ALA A 231 14.48 4.16 -3.67
CA ALA A 231 14.59 5.60 -3.46
C ALA A 231 14.22 6.39 -4.72
N THR A 232 14.76 6.00 -5.88
CA THR A 232 14.45 6.65 -7.16
C THR A 232 12.97 6.51 -7.53
N ALA A 233 12.35 5.34 -7.30
CA ALA A 233 10.91 5.17 -7.52
C ALA A 233 10.08 6.16 -6.68
N LEU A 234 10.45 6.36 -5.42
CA LEU A 234 9.76 7.31 -4.53
C LEU A 234 9.99 8.77 -4.96
N GLU A 235 11.20 9.13 -5.40
CA GLU A 235 11.53 10.46 -5.95
C GLU A 235 10.72 10.76 -7.21
N LEU A 236 10.40 9.75 -8.02
CA LEU A 236 9.53 9.85 -9.19
C LEU A 236 8.03 9.92 -8.85
N GLY A 237 7.68 9.87 -7.56
CA GLY A 237 6.33 10.00 -7.04
C GLY A 237 5.59 8.69 -6.84
N ALA A 238 6.22 7.53 -7.04
CA ALA A 238 5.64 6.26 -6.62
C ALA A 238 5.52 6.20 -5.09
N GLU A 239 4.56 5.43 -4.60
CA GLU A 239 4.32 5.25 -3.16
C GLU A 239 4.79 3.87 -2.67
N GLY A 240 5.64 3.23 -3.46
CA GLY A 240 6.26 1.94 -3.17
C GLY A 240 6.67 1.20 -4.41
N VAL A 241 7.01 -0.08 -4.23
CA VAL A 241 7.53 -0.95 -5.29
C VAL A 241 6.85 -2.33 -5.28
N LEU A 242 6.80 -2.95 -6.46
CA LEU A 242 6.44 -4.37 -6.63
C LEU A 242 7.62 -5.07 -7.30
N LEU A 243 8.19 -6.08 -6.66
CA LEU A 243 9.36 -6.79 -7.17
C LEU A 243 9.24 -8.29 -6.92
N ALA A 244 10.09 -9.08 -7.56
CA ALA A 244 10.11 -10.54 -7.39
C ALA A 244 11.54 -11.07 -7.28
N SER A 245 12.22 -11.28 -8.41
CA SER A 245 13.51 -12.01 -8.49
C SER A 245 14.64 -11.36 -7.69
N GLY A 246 14.60 -10.05 -7.48
CA GLY A 246 15.58 -9.34 -6.64
C GLY A 246 15.64 -9.90 -5.22
N VAL A 247 14.51 -10.32 -4.66
CA VAL A 247 14.42 -10.95 -3.34
C VAL A 247 14.33 -12.46 -3.44
N THR A 248 13.39 -12.99 -4.25
CA THR A 248 13.09 -14.42 -4.27
C THR A 248 14.25 -15.32 -4.78
N LYS A 249 15.19 -14.74 -5.53
CA LYS A 249 16.38 -15.43 -6.05
C LYS A 249 17.70 -14.95 -5.42
N ALA A 250 17.61 -14.11 -4.38
CA ALA A 250 18.78 -13.62 -3.69
C ALA A 250 19.54 -14.76 -2.99
N SER A 251 20.86 -14.74 -3.06
CA SER A 251 21.70 -15.64 -2.28
C SER A 251 21.76 -15.28 -0.79
N ASP A 252 21.53 -14.00 -0.47
CA ASP A 252 21.41 -13.45 0.87
C ASP A 252 20.18 -12.55 0.92
N VAL A 253 19.07 -13.15 1.34
CA VAL A 253 17.76 -12.46 1.40
C VAL A 253 17.77 -11.34 2.44
N ASP A 254 18.45 -11.54 3.58
CA ASP A 254 18.50 -10.55 4.64
C ASP A 254 19.27 -9.31 4.19
N ALA A 255 20.40 -9.48 3.50
CA ALA A 255 21.15 -8.37 2.94
C ALA A 255 20.33 -7.56 1.93
N VAL A 256 19.58 -8.24 1.04
CA VAL A 256 18.73 -7.57 0.04
C VAL A 256 17.57 -6.85 0.70
N LEU A 257 16.85 -7.46 1.66
CA LEU A 257 15.76 -6.82 2.36
C LEU A 257 16.22 -5.59 3.13
N ASN A 258 17.36 -5.68 3.82
CA ASN A 258 17.97 -4.56 4.51
C ASN A 258 18.32 -3.41 3.55
N ASP A 259 18.90 -3.72 2.40
CA ASP A 259 19.26 -2.73 1.38
C ASP A 259 18.01 -2.05 0.79
N LEU A 260 16.96 -2.82 0.46
CA LEU A 260 15.71 -2.28 -0.11
C LEU A 260 15.05 -1.21 0.77
N ILE A 261 15.20 -1.32 2.09
CA ILE A 261 14.59 -0.37 3.05
C ILE A 261 15.57 0.67 3.60
N ALA A 262 16.85 0.60 3.22
CA ALA A 262 17.92 1.42 3.81
C ALA A 262 17.79 2.92 3.50
N TYR A 263 17.08 3.28 2.45
CA TYR A 263 16.92 4.66 2.00
C TYR A 263 15.50 5.23 2.22
N LEU A 264 14.69 4.57 3.07
CA LEU A 264 13.30 4.96 3.37
C LEU A 264 13.14 5.74 4.67
#